data_bc10207106b1d5bc283b3c708d7ebcb0
#
_entry.id   bc10207106b1d5bc283b3c708d7ebcb0
#
_cell.length_a   1.000
_cell.length_b   1.000
_cell.length_c   1.000
_cell.angle_alpha   90.00
_cell.angle_beta   90.00
_cell.angle_gamma   90.00
#
_symmetry.space_group_name_H-M   'P 1'
#
loop_
_entity.id
_entity.type
_entity.pdbx_description
1 polymer ?
#
loop_
_entity_poly.entity_id
_entity_poly.type
_entity_poly.pdbx_seq_one_letter_code
_entity_poly.pdbx_strand_id
1 'polypeptide(L)'
;KGGTVTAIGGADAYAGGITARIANCRISNCYSSGIINSENGKAAGGITGELSPNTTISNCYSTAKVIANTNAGGIVGRTDGCSNSTVEGCIAWNYSVTSLSDLGSGLVTGWINGSNLTLQRCFSNYDIPLVVNGNSVDVSAEFTEDKINTYINDYRYNGGRAATTLKETVGKLELGWSTDIWDLAGDAPKLKWESVIVVE
;
A
#
# COMPACT_ATOMS: atom_id res chain seq x y z
N LYS A 1 -4.58 -8.88 13.25
CA LYS A 1 -4.39 -10.33 12.99
C LYS A 1 -5.33 -10.72 11.87
N GLY A 2 -4.81 -11.28 10.81
CA GLY A 2 -5.44 -11.46 9.52
C GLY A 2 -6.93 -11.81 9.53
N GLY A 3 -7.69 -11.06 8.78
CA GLY A 3 -9.10 -11.25 8.50
C GLY A 3 -9.35 -11.00 7.03
N THR A 4 -10.62 -10.99 6.63
CA THR A 4 -11.02 -10.63 5.27
C THR A 4 -11.87 -9.37 5.31
N VAL A 5 -11.48 -8.38 4.49
CA VAL A 5 -12.27 -7.20 4.19
C VAL A 5 -12.75 -7.33 2.76
N THR A 6 -14.07 -7.39 2.56
CA THR A 6 -14.65 -7.52 1.23
C THR A 6 -15.58 -6.36 0.94
N ALA A 7 -15.38 -5.69 -0.18
CA ALA A 7 -16.31 -4.73 -0.72
C ALA A 7 -17.41 -5.47 -1.48
N ILE A 8 -18.65 -5.39 -0.98
CA ILE A 8 -19.84 -6.11 -1.54
C ILE A 8 -20.65 -5.20 -2.47
N GLY A 9 -20.24 -3.96 -2.65
CA GLY A 9 -20.93 -2.99 -3.51
C GLY A 9 -20.73 -3.29 -5.01
N GLY A 10 -21.45 -2.52 -5.85
CA GLY A 10 -21.26 -2.56 -7.31
C GLY A 10 -19.93 -1.93 -7.76
N ALA A 11 -19.89 -1.55 -9.04
CA ALA A 11 -18.69 -1.09 -9.74
C ALA A 11 -17.89 0.08 -9.08
N ASP A 12 -18.48 0.80 -8.14
CA ASP A 12 -17.82 1.89 -7.41
C ASP A 12 -17.49 1.51 -5.95
N ALA A 13 -17.46 0.23 -5.60
CA ALA A 13 -17.06 -0.20 -4.26
C ALA A 13 -15.53 -0.23 -4.09
N TYR A 14 -15.09 0.09 -2.90
CA TYR A 14 -13.68 0.16 -2.52
C TYR A 14 -13.41 -0.70 -1.30
N ALA A 15 -12.25 -1.35 -1.24
CA ALA A 15 -11.79 -2.07 -0.07
C ALA A 15 -10.42 -1.56 0.39
N GLY A 16 -10.26 -1.40 1.69
CA GLY A 16 -8.96 -1.08 2.28
C GLY A 16 -8.83 -1.71 3.66
N GLY A 17 -7.62 -2.05 4.05
CA GLY A 17 -7.36 -2.69 5.33
C GLY A 17 -7.66 -1.80 6.54
N ILE A 18 -7.63 -0.49 6.36
CA ILE A 18 -7.96 0.51 7.39
C ILE A 18 -9.23 1.28 7.01
N THR A 19 -9.34 1.71 5.75
CA THR A 19 -10.52 2.43 5.27
C THR A 19 -10.80 2.16 3.80
N ALA A 20 -12.05 2.11 3.39
CA ALA A 20 -12.43 1.95 2.00
C ALA A 20 -12.09 3.21 1.19
N ARG A 21 -12.41 4.41 1.71
CA ARG A 21 -12.13 5.70 1.09
C ARG A 21 -11.77 6.74 2.14
N ILE A 22 -10.87 7.66 1.81
CA ILE A 22 -10.43 8.72 2.72
C ILE A 22 -10.24 10.04 1.97
N ALA A 23 -10.71 11.13 2.58
CA ALA A 23 -10.54 12.51 2.13
C ALA A 23 -10.38 13.47 3.31
N ASN A 24 -9.58 14.54 3.15
CA ASN A 24 -9.38 15.59 4.14
C ASN A 24 -8.94 15.07 5.53
N CYS A 25 -8.17 14.00 5.58
CA CYS A 25 -7.79 13.29 6.79
C CYS A 25 -6.34 12.80 6.76
N ARG A 26 -5.90 12.25 7.90
CA ARG A 26 -4.61 11.57 8.02
C ARG A 26 -4.79 10.15 8.56
N ILE A 27 -4.07 9.21 7.96
CA ILE A 27 -3.82 7.87 8.51
C ILE A 27 -2.33 7.79 8.80
N SER A 28 -1.95 7.39 10.01
CA SER A 28 -0.55 7.21 10.34
C SER A 28 -0.34 6.07 11.33
N ASN A 29 0.84 5.44 11.26
CA ASN A 29 1.26 4.39 12.19
C ASN A 29 0.23 3.24 12.25
N CYS A 30 -0.18 2.77 11.10
CA CYS A 30 -1.13 1.68 10.96
C CYS A 30 -0.55 0.55 10.13
N TYR A 31 -1.02 -0.66 10.35
CA TYR A 31 -0.73 -1.75 9.44
C TYR A 31 -1.95 -2.63 9.18
N SER A 32 -1.88 -3.37 8.09
CA SER A 32 -2.91 -4.33 7.70
C SER A 32 -2.31 -5.66 7.29
N SER A 33 -3.09 -6.72 7.49
CA SER A 33 -2.77 -8.08 7.05
C SER A 33 -4.05 -8.83 6.71
N GLY A 34 -3.94 -10.01 6.12
CA GLY A 34 -5.10 -10.82 5.72
C GLY A 34 -5.48 -10.64 4.26
N ILE A 35 -6.76 -10.62 3.93
CA ILE A 35 -7.26 -10.51 2.56
C ILE A 35 -8.10 -9.24 2.43
N ILE A 36 -7.79 -8.44 1.41
CA ILE A 36 -8.55 -7.24 1.05
C ILE A 36 -9.06 -7.44 -0.36
N ASN A 37 -10.37 -7.57 -0.48
CA ASN A 37 -11.02 -8.00 -1.71
C ASN A 37 -12.06 -6.98 -2.20
N SER A 38 -11.89 -6.49 -3.43
CA SER A 38 -12.82 -5.67 -4.19
C SER A 38 -12.95 -6.19 -5.63
N GLU A 39 -13.01 -7.52 -5.80
CA GLU A 39 -13.11 -8.14 -7.14
C GLU A 39 -14.41 -7.80 -7.89
N ASN A 40 -15.46 -7.45 -7.17
CA ASN A 40 -16.73 -6.96 -7.74
C ASN A 40 -16.87 -5.44 -7.67
N GLY A 41 -15.86 -4.75 -7.13
CA GLY A 41 -15.83 -3.30 -6.99
C GLY A 41 -14.74 -2.66 -7.84
N LYS A 42 -14.36 -1.44 -7.50
CA LYS A 42 -13.44 -0.63 -8.31
C LYS A 42 -11.98 -0.80 -7.88
N ALA A 43 -11.68 -0.59 -6.60
CA ALA A 43 -10.31 -0.60 -6.15
C ALA A 43 -10.12 -1.25 -4.78
N ALA A 44 -8.92 -1.79 -4.59
CA ALA A 44 -8.47 -2.29 -3.29
C ALA A 44 -7.04 -1.82 -2.99
N GLY A 45 -6.81 -1.45 -1.75
CA GLY A 45 -5.47 -1.10 -1.27
C GLY A 45 -5.20 -1.67 0.12
N GLY A 46 -3.94 -1.94 0.41
CA GLY A 46 -3.56 -2.49 1.70
C GLY A 46 -3.97 -1.61 2.88
N ILE A 47 -3.92 -0.30 2.73
CA ILE A 47 -4.36 0.67 3.74
C ILE A 47 -5.69 1.31 3.33
N THR A 48 -5.80 1.85 2.11
CA THR A 48 -7.05 2.44 1.62
C THR A 48 -7.37 2.02 0.19
N GLY A 49 -8.64 1.78 -0.09
CA GLY A 49 -9.13 1.52 -1.45
C GLY A 49 -9.04 2.75 -2.33
N GLU A 50 -9.48 3.91 -1.83
CA GLU A 50 -9.37 5.19 -2.55
C GLU A 50 -8.83 6.29 -1.64
N LEU A 51 -7.86 7.04 -2.17
CA LEU A 51 -7.32 8.25 -1.59
C LEU A 51 -7.82 9.46 -2.39
N SER A 52 -8.49 10.37 -1.72
CA SER A 52 -9.07 11.61 -2.25
C SER A 52 -8.31 12.84 -1.71
N PRO A 53 -8.66 14.08 -2.12
CA PRO A 53 -7.87 15.28 -1.83
C PRO A 53 -7.54 15.53 -0.35
N ASN A 54 -6.46 16.31 -0.12
CA ASN A 54 -6.01 16.81 1.19
C ASN A 54 -5.79 15.68 2.21
N THR A 55 -5.21 14.58 1.79
CA THR A 55 -5.05 13.37 2.60
C THR A 55 -3.59 13.00 2.76
N THR A 56 -3.20 12.61 3.96
CA THR A 56 -1.87 12.08 4.23
C THR A 56 -1.97 10.65 4.76
N ILE A 57 -1.21 9.73 4.15
CA ILE A 57 -0.96 8.40 4.69
C ILE A 57 0.52 8.31 5.01
N SER A 58 0.88 8.04 6.27
CA SER A 58 2.29 8.04 6.68
C SER A 58 2.63 6.89 7.64
N ASN A 59 3.85 6.37 7.50
CA ASN A 59 4.40 5.36 8.40
C ASN A 59 3.49 4.13 8.57
N CYS A 60 2.92 3.67 7.47
CA CYS A 60 2.02 2.53 7.41
C CYS A 60 2.64 1.39 6.61
N TYR A 61 2.23 0.15 6.90
CA TYR A 61 2.61 -0.97 6.05
C TYR A 61 1.46 -1.95 5.84
N SER A 62 1.59 -2.78 4.81
CA SER A 62 0.63 -3.86 4.53
C SER A 62 1.35 -5.14 4.14
N THR A 63 0.91 -6.25 4.74
CA THR A 63 1.27 -7.61 4.34
C THR A 63 0.10 -8.36 3.72
N ALA A 64 -1.01 -7.67 3.47
CA ALA A 64 -2.24 -8.27 2.99
C ALA A 64 -2.12 -8.83 1.56
N LYS A 65 -2.96 -9.83 1.25
CA LYS A 65 -3.30 -10.16 -0.13
C LYS A 65 -4.34 -9.15 -0.61
N VAL A 66 -4.04 -8.41 -1.67
CA VAL A 66 -4.93 -7.38 -2.23
C VAL A 66 -5.48 -7.85 -3.57
N ILE A 67 -6.80 -7.80 -3.73
CA ILE A 67 -7.49 -8.18 -4.97
C ILE A 67 -8.49 -7.07 -5.32
N ALA A 68 -8.47 -6.59 -6.56
CA ALA A 68 -9.44 -5.63 -7.06
C ALA A 68 -9.91 -5.99 -8.47
N ASN A 69 -11.08 -5.48 -8.87
CA ASN A 69 -11.51 -5.60 -10.25
C ASN A 69 -10.65 -4.72 -11.16
N THR A 70 -10.47 -3.43 -10.82
CA THR A 70 -9.77 -2.50 -11.70
C THR A 70 -8.45 -1.99 -11.16
N ASN A 71 -8.39 -1.52 -9.93
CA ASN A 71 -7.19 -0.86 -9.40
C ASN A 71 -6.74 -1.52 -8.08
N ALA A 72 -5.58 -2.14 -8.10
CA ALA A 72 -5.00 -2.77 -6.93
C ALA A 72 -3.67 -2.12 -6.56
N GLY A 73 -3.49 -1.79 -5.28
CA GLY A 73 -2.24 -1.25 -4.77
C GLY A 73 -1.89 -1.80 -3.40
N GLY A 74 -0.61 -2.00 -3.14
CA GLY A 74 -0.17 -2.56 -1.87
C GLY A 74 -0.48 -1.67 -0.67
N ILE A 75 -0.57 -0.37 -0.86
CA ILE A 75 -0.96 0.63 0.15
C ILE A 75 -2.24 1.34 -0.26
N VAL A 76 -2.29 1.92 -1.45
CA VAL A 76 -3.43 2.69 -1.97
C VAL A 76 -3.94 2.04 -3.25
N GLY A 77 -5.21 1.67 -3.32
CA GLY A 77 -5.79 1.07 -4.52
C GLY A 77 -5.84 2.05 -5.69
N ARG A 78 -6.39 3.23 -5.46
CA ARG A 78 -6.41 4.32 -6.44
C ARG A 78 -6.41 5.69 -5.78
N THR A 79 -6.10 6.70 -6.55
CA THR A 79 -6.33 8.09 -6.16
C THR A 79 -7.41 8.72 -7.04
N ASP A 80 -8.16 9.66 -6.49
CA ASP A 80 -9.15 10.43 -7.23
C ASP A 80 -9.06 11.91 -6.86
N GLY A 81 -8.62 12.73 -7.84
CA GLY A 81 -8.44 14.16 -7.63
C GLY A 81 -7.47 14.50 -6.49
N CYS A 82 -6.43 13.72 -6.29
CA CYS A 82 -5.55 13.69 -5.11
C CYS A 82 -4.69 14.96 -4.90
N SER A 83 -5.25 16.16 -5.13
CA SER A 83 -4.57 17.42 -4.86
C SER A 83 -4.17 17.52 -3.39
N ASN A 84 -2.96 18.03 -3.12
CA ASN A 84 -2.40 18.19 -1.79
C ASN A 84 -2.38 16.90 -0.93
N SER A 85 -2.20 15.77 -1.58
CA SER A 85 -2.16 14.48 -0.89
C SER A 85 -0.76 13.89 -0.88
N THR A 86 -0.44 13.17 0.20
CA THR A 86 0.88 12.59 0.41
C THR A 86 0.76 11.15 0.90
N VAL A 87 1.57 10.26 0.33
CA VAL A 87 1.85 8.93 0.86
C VAL A 87 3.35 8.87 1.15
N GLU A 88 3.71 8.74 2.42
CA GLU A 88 5.11 8.83 2.84
C GLU A 88 5.50 7.79 3.88
N GLY A 89 6.75 7.34 3.84
CA GLY A 89 7.28 6.40 4.81
C GLY A 89 6.49 5.09 4.89
N CYS A 90 5.80 4.70 3.82
CA CYS A 90 4.95 3.51 3.79
C CYS A 90 5.66 2.32 3.15
N ILE A 91 5.29 1.11 3.56
CA ILE A 91 5.89 -0.13 3.07
C ILE A 91 4.82 -1.08 2.55
N ALA A 92 4.88 -1.38 1.27
CA ALA A 92 4.13 -2.47 0.64
C ALA A 92 4.93 -3.78 0.78
N TRP A 93 4.53 -4.63 1.71
CA TRP A 93 5.10 -5.95 1.93
C TRP A 93 4.06 -7.05 1.71
N ASN A 94 3.23 -6.83 0.72
CA ASN A 94 2.04 -7.61 0.47
C ASN A 94 2.35 -9.07 0.08
N TYR A 95 1.46 -9.99 0.44
CA TYR A 95 1.52 -11.36 -0.04
C TYR A 95 1.32 -11.44 -1.57
N SER A 96 0.41 -10.63 -2.09
CA SER A 96 0.23 -10.39 -3.53
C SER A 96 -0.62 -9.15 -3.78
N VAL A 97 -0.49 -8.56 -4.96
CA VAL A 97 -1.34 -7.49 -5.47
C VAL A 97 -1.91 -7.93 -6.81
N THR A 98 -3.23 -8.02 -6.92
CA THR A 98 -3.93 -8.55 -8.09
C THR A 98 -5.02 -7.60 -8.57
N SER A 99 -4.98 -7.23 -9.84
CA SER A 99 -6.10 -6.61 -10.56
C SER A 99 -6.63 -7.56 -11.61
N LEU A 100 -7.96 -7.61 -11.76
CA LEU A 100 -8.63 -8.47 -12.73
C LEU A 100 -8.74 -7.81 -14.12
N SER A 101 -8.37 -6.53 -14.24
CA SER A 101 -8.36 -5.78 -15.50
C SER A 101 -7.00 -5.09 -15.71
N ASP A 102 -6.78 -4.56 -16.90
CA ASP A 102 -5.54 -3.86 -17.28
C ASP A 102 -5.44 -2.42 -16.72
N LEU A 103 -6.44 -1.99 -15.94
CA LEU A 103 -6.54 -0.63 -15.44
C LEU A 103 -5.80 -0.46 -14.11
N GLY A 104 -4.53 -0.13 -14.18
CA GLY A 104 -3.79 0.43 -13.05
C GLY A 104 -3.61 -0.47 -11.83
N SER A 105 -2.47 -1.13 -11.75
CA SER A 105 -2.01 -1.85 -10.56
C SER A 105 -0.57 -1.49 -10.24
N GLY A 106 -0.24 -1.45 -8.97
CA GLY A 106 1.10 -1.09 -8.56
C GLY A 106 1.43 -1.63 -7.17
N LEU A 107 2.72 -1.75 -6.88
CA LEU A 107 3.19 -2.30 -5.61
C LEU A 107 2.82 -1.40 -4.43
N VAL A 108 2.89 -0.08 -4.57
CA VAL A 108 2.48 0.88 -3.52
C VAL A 108 1.12 1.47 -3.85
N THR A 109 0.95 2.06 -5.03
CA THR A 109 -0.30 2.71 -5.45
C THR A 109 -0.75 2.10 -6.78
N GLY A 110 -2.01 1.68 -6.88
CA GLY A 110 -2.54 1.06 -8.08
C GLY A 110 -2.71 2.05 -9.21
N TRP A 111 -3.59 3.02 -9.08
CA TRP A 111 -3.85 4.02 -10.12
C TRP A 111 -3.82 5.44 -9.58
N ILE A 112 -3.11 6.33 -10.27
CA ILE A 112 -3.00 7.73 -9.89
C ILE A 112 -3.78 8.58 -10.91
N ASN A 113 -4.85 9.21 -10.43
CA ASN A 113 -5.61 10.22 -11.17
C ASN A 113 -5.37 11.59 -10.54
N GLY A 114 -4.70 12.46 -11.27
CA GLY A 114 -4.35 13.79 -10.80
C GLY A 114 -2.84 13.99 -10.64
N SER A 115 -2.40 15.23 -10.72
CA SER A 115 -0.99 15.59 -10.85
C SER A 115 -0.28 15.94 -9.54
N ASN A 116 -0.96 15.88 -8.40
CA ASN A 116 -0.47 16.45 -7.14
C ASN A 116 -0.42 15.45 -5.96
N LEU A 117 -0.28 14.15 -6.26
CA LEU A 117 0.10 13.18 -5.24
C LEU A 117 1.61 13.23 -5.02
N THR A 118 2.02 13.40 -3.78
CA THR A 118 3.42 13.22 -3.38
C THR A 118 3.61 11.80 -2.86
N LEU A 119 4.44 11.02 -3.54
CA LEU A 119 4.94 9.73 -3.05
C LEU A 119 6.39 9.91 -2.63
N GLN A 120 6.69 9.69 -1.36
CA GLN A 120 8.05 9.84 -0.87
C GLN A 120 8.39 8.81 0.21
N ARG A 121 9.62 8.32 0.17
CA ARG A 121 10.12 7.33 1.13
C ARG A 121 9.21 6.10 1.28
N CYS A 122 8.53 5.71 0.19
CA CYS A 122 7.75 4.49 0.15
C CYS A 122 8.61 3.34 -0.39
N PHE A 123 8.38 2.14 0.13
CA PHE A 123 9.14 0.95 -0.22
C PHE A 123 8.20 -0.21 -0.52
N SER A 124 8.67 -1.11 -1.37
CA SER A 124 8.00 -2.36 -1.64
C SER A 124 9.00 -3.50 -1.71
N ASN A 125 8.56 -4.70 -1.41
CA ASN A 125 9.30 -5.89 -1.78
C ASN A 125 9.09 -6.15 -3.29
N TYR A 126 10.17 -6.26 -4.06
CA TYR A 126 10.09 -6.56 -5.49
C TYR A 126 9.65 -8.00 -5.79
N ASP A 127 9.75 -8.91 -4.80
CA ASP A 127 9.28 -10.28 -4.93
C ASP A 127 7.75 -10.42 -4.76
N ILE A 128 7.03 -9.31 -4.53
CA ILE A 128 5.57 -9.34 -4.45
C ILE A 128 4.99 -9.76 -5.80
N PRO A 129 4.21 -10.85 -5.87
CA PRO A 129 3.48 -11.20 -7.07
C PRO A 129 2.52 -10.07 -7.44
N LEU A 130 2.82 -9.35 -8.52
CA LEU A 130 1.92 -8.39 -9.14
C LEU A 130 1.24 -9.08 -10.31
N VAL A 131 -0.08 -9.21 -10.24
CA VAL A 131 -0.88 -9.86 -11.28
C VAL A 131 -1.86 -8.86 -11.87
N VAL A 132 -1.83 -8.70 -13.19
CA VAL A 132 -2.70 -7.78 -13.94
C VAL A 132 -3.39 -8.56 -15.05
N ASN A 133 -4.72 -8.58 -15.01
CA ASN A 133 -5.54 -9.31 -15.98
C ASN A 133 -5.07 -10.78 -16.19
N GLY A 134 -4.81 -11.47 -15.07
CA GLY A 134 -4.33 -12.85 -15.08
C GLY A 134 -2.86 -13.06 -15.46
N ASN A 135 -2.13 -12.01 -15.83
CA ASN A 135 -0.72 -12.10 -16.20
C ASN A 135 0.18 -11.62 -15.05
N SER A 136 1.20 -12.39 -14.73
CA SER A 136 2.25 -11.95 -13.80
C SER A 136 3.10 -10.86 -14.43
N VAL A 137 3.32 -9.78 -13.70
CA VAL A 137 4.17 -8.66 -14.11
C VAL A 137 5.51 -8.78 -13.37
N ASP A 138 6.58 -8.95 -14.14
CA ASP A 138 7.93 -8.89 -13.58
C ASP A 138 8.33 -7.43 -13.38
N VAL A 139 8.49 -7.05 -12.13
CA VAL A 139 8.86 -5.69 -11.74
C VAL A 139 10.35 -5.56 -11.40
N SER A 140 11.10 -6.66 -11.37
CA SER A 140 12.50 -6.67 -10.91
C SER A 140 13.41 -5.79 -11.76
N ALA A 141 13.20 -5.76 -13.08
CA ALA A 141 13.98 -4.94 -14.02
C ALA A 141 13.68 -3.43 -13.90
N GLU A 142 12.63 -3.05 -13.19
CA GLU A 142 12.20 -1.67 -13.07
C GLU A 142 12.73 -0.98 -11.81
N PHE A 143 13.27 -1.75 -10.86
CA PHE A 143 13.84 -1.23 -9.61
C PHE A 143 15.32 -0.82 -9.76
N THR A 144 15.65 -0.05 -10.78
CA THR A 144 16.99 0.56 -10.89
C THR A 144 17.00 1.89 -10.11
N GLU A 145 18.14 2.24 -9.49
CA GLU A 145 18.27 3.47 -8.67
C GLU A 145 17.84 4.73 -9.43
N ASP A 146 18.13 4.80 -10.72
CA ASP A 146 17.76 5.94 -11.57
C ASP A 146 16.26 6.06 -11.82
N LYS A 147 15.55 4.95 -11.80
CA LYS A 147 14.13 4.90 -12.10
C LYS A 147 13.25 5.14 -10.88
N ILE A 148 13.72 4.83 -9.69
CA ILE A 148 12.98 4.93 -8.43
C ILE A 148 12.49 6.35 -8.13
N ASN A 149 13.21 7.37 -8.57
CA ASN A 149 12.84 8.77 -8.36
C ASN A 149 11.96 9.36 -9.48
N THR A 150 11.76 8.63 -10.58
CA THR A 150 11.06 9.12 -11.78
C THR A 150 9.63 8.60 -11.95
N TYR A 151 9.23 7.59 -11.17
CA TYR A 151 7.98 6.85 -11.42
C TYR A 151 6.74 7.35 -10.70
N ILE A 152 6.68 8.61 -10.34
CA ILE A 152 5.46 9.20 -9.73
C ILE A 152 4.22 9.02 -10.63
N ASN A 153 4.40 8.75 -11.93
CA ASN A 153 3.31 8.63 -12.90
C ASN A 153 3.24 7.29 -13.64
N ASP A 154 4.06 6.31 -13.32
CA ASP A 154 3.94 4.98 -13.94
C ASP A 154 3.11 4.07 -13.04
N TYR A 155 1.92 3.72 -13.52
CA TYR A 155 0.92 2.93 -12.81
C TYR A 155 1.39 1.54 -12.36
N ARG A 156 2.42 0.99 -12.99
CA ARG A 156 2.85 -0.38 -12.78
C ARG A 156 3.78 -0.53 -11.59
N TYR A 157 4.51 0.52 -11.24
CA TYR A 157 5.63 0.43 -10.30
C TYR A 157 5.59 1.49 -9.21
N ASN A 158 4.52 2.23 -9.11
CA ASN A 158 4.37 3.42 -8.31
C ASN A 158 4.98 3.32 -6.91
N GLY A 159 6.13 3.94 -6.78
CA GLY A 159 6.59 4.51 -5.54
C GLY A 159 7.31 3.59 -4.58
N GLY A 160 7.96 2.52 -5.03
CA GLY A 160 8.69 1.71 -4.08
C GLY A 160 10.17 1.58 -4.42
N ARG A 161 11.04 1.75 -3.44
CA ARG A 161 12.38 1.19 -3.50
C ARG A 161 12.30 -0.30 -3.18
N ALA A 162 13.11 -1.10 -3.86
CA ALA A 162 13.30 -2.50 -3.50
C ALA A 162 13.87 -2.61 -2.07
N ALA A 163 13.30 -3.47 -1.28
CA ALA A 163 13.79 -3.78 0.05
C ALA A 163 13.93 -5.30 0.17
N THR A 164 15.03 -5.74 0.73
CA THR A 164 15.36 -7.17 0.86
C THR A 164 14.72 -7.78 2.10
N THR A 165 14.54 -7.01 3.16
CA THR A 165 13.82 -7.44 4.36
C THR A 165 13.02 -6.29 4.94
N LEU A 166 11.87 -6.61 5.51
CA LEU A 166 11.02 -5.62 6.17
C LEU A 166 11.75 -4.93 7.33
N LYS A 167 12.50 -5.70 8.11
CA LYS A 167 13.32 -5.21 9.22
C LYS A 167 14.40 -4.24 8.75
N GLU A 168 15.13 -4.57 7.70
CA GLU A 168 16.16 -3.68 7.14
C GLU A 168 15.56 -2.41 6.57
N THR A 169 14.39 -2.51 5.95
CA THR A 169 13.66 -1.38 5.38
C THR A 169 13.32 -0.35 6.45
N VAL A 170 12.84 -0.78 7.60
CA VAL A 170 12.48 0.14 8.68
C VAL A 170 13.69 0.66 9.42
N GLY A 171 14.69 -0.17 9.66
CA GLY A 171 15.86 0.17 10.48
C GLY A 171 16.94 0.98 9.76
N LYS A 172 17.16 0.72 8.48
CA LYS A 172 18.24 1.37 7.69
C LYS A 172 17.81 2.59 6.91
N LEU A 173 16.54 2.71 6.66
CA LEU A 173 16.03 3.73 5.77
C LEU A 173 15.27 4.73 6.62
N GLU A 174 15.85 5.81 6.89
CA GLU A 174 15.34 7.06 7.47
C GLU A 174 13.83 7.31 7.29
N LEU A 175 13.00 6.25 7.53
CA LEU A 175 11.55 6.33 7.37
C LEU A 175 10.92 7.21 8.44
N GLY A 176 11.67 7.53 9.50
CA GLY A 176 11.17 8.36 10.58
C GLY A 176 10.11 7.66 11.45
N TRP A 177 10.07 6.33 11.45
CA TRP A 177 9.15 5.58 12.32
C TRP A 177 9.62 5.69 13.77
N SER A 178 8.76 6.24 14.62
CA SER A 178 9.07 6.43 16.04
C SER A 178 9.14 5.11 16.78
N THR A 179 10.26 4.90 17.48
CA THR A 179 10.40 3.76 18.39
C THR A 179 9.53 3.87 19.63
N ASP A 180 8.86 4.98 19.88
CA ASP A 180 7.86 5.09 20.95
C ASP A 180 6.53 4.43 20.53
N ILE A 181 6.29 4.30 19.22
CA ILE A 181 5.08 3.73 18.64
C ILE A 181 5.33 2.30 18.16
N TRP A 182 6.47 2.07 17.52
CA TRP A 182 6.81 0.81 16.88
C TRP A 182 7.85 0.02 17.65
N ASP A 183 7.62 -1.28 17.84
CA ASP A 183 8.63 -2.26 18.18
C ASP A 183 9.26 -2.78 16.88
N LEU A 184 10.53 -2.46 16.69
CA LEU A 184 11.31 -2.78 15.49
C LEU A 184 12.30 -3.94 15.73
N ALA A 185 12.24 -4.61 16.87
CA ALA A 185 13.20 -5.66 17.24
C ALA A 185 12.96 -6.98 16.48
N GLY A 186 11.74 -7.26 16.08
CA GLY A 186 11.34 -8.49 15.36
C GLY A 186 11.58 -8.45 13.86
N ASP A 187 11.18 -9.52 13.16
CA ASP A 187 11.27 -9.62 11.70
C ASP A 187 10.28 -8.70 10.97
N ALA A 188 9.20 -8.34 11.64
CA ALA A 188 8.22 -7.36 11.19
C ALA A 188 7.95 -6.33 12.28
N PRO A 189 7.73 -5.05 11.92
CA PRO A 189 7.33 -4.02 12.87
C PRO A 189 6.01 -4.39 13.55
N LYS A 190 5.91 -4.12 14.86
CA LYS A 190 4.68 -4.28 15.64
C LYS A 190 4.38 -2.97 16.35
N LEU A 191 3.11 -2.68 16.55
CA LEU A 191 2.74 -1.57 17.40
C LEU A 191 3.00 -1.94 18.87
N LYS A 192 3.67 -1.10 19.63
CA LYS A 192 4.08 -1.40 21.01
C LYS A 192 2.93 -1.81 21.93
N TRP A 193 1.74 -1.25 21.71
CA TRP A 193 0.55 -1.63 22.47
C TRP A 193 0.11 -3.09 22.25
N GLU A 194 0.51 -3.73 21.14
CA GLU A 194 0.22 -5.16 20.90
C GLU A 194 1.00 -6.09 21.83
N SER A 195 2.14 -5.64 22.32
CA SER A 195 2.97 -6.39 23.26
C SER A 195 2.43 -6.36 24.69
N VAL A 196 1.42 -5.54 24.97
CA VAL A 196 0.86 -5.31 26.32
C VAL A 196 -0.39 -6.16 26.57
N ILE A 197 -0.87 -6.95 25.62
CA ILE A 197 -1.98 -7.87 25.88
C ILE A 197 -1.44 -9.05 26.69
N VAL A 198 -1.32 -8.84 28.00
CA VAL A 198 -1.27 -9.93 28.96
C VAL A 198 -2.68 -10.52 29.03
N VAL A 199 -2.88 -11.67 28.43
CA VAL A 199 -4.08 -12.46 28.65
C VAL A 199 -3.90 -13.08 30.05
N GLU A 200 -4.60 -12.55 31.04
CA GLU A 200 -4.82 -13.25 32.33
C GLU A 200 -5.74 -14.46 32.13
#